data_5c86ac2ebfcbe56cb59a8eaaa7cce98e
#
_entry.id   5c86ac2ebfcbe56cb59a8eaaa7cce98e
#
_cell.length_a   1.000
_cell.length_b   1.000
_cell.length_c   1.000
_cell.angle_alpha   90.00
_cell.angle_beta   90.00
_cell.angle_gamma   90.00
#
_symmetry.space_group_name_H-M   'P 1'
#
loop_
_entity.id
_entity.type
_entity.pdbx_description
1 polymer ?
#
loop_
_entity_poly.entity_id
_entity_poly.type
_entity_poly.pdbx_seq_one_letter_code
_entity_poly.pdbx_strand_id
1 'polypeptide(L)'
;SQLRELSFAVRAAGPRVELDISSSIDGAPRGAVKAFASDSQGVSGLSQLLPKKATAWKVGRFDCRALFNGCINAIAAGLGDTREEILAMANEECGTDVDGQLLANLSDEMLVVGSPFQNFDQFDEATWLVGFRVKDEAKFRDSFQAMIKSMKWLLSGSETVDADGVELRRYGNMFSYDVWMAVGNGVFVIAAGRDAEEEATALLQKAKGQTFTVLTELAASHQDLLRYLPPGLNGLTQANLGSVLAIPIEWWIDALNDLLPFMDVPQVNPHEAEEQQQRFHKLLEANSLRLVRSATGFADGRWHWRLFW
;
A
#
# COMPACT_ATOMS: atom_id res chain seq x y z
N SER A 1 -1.51 -10.82 20.36
CA SER A 1 -0.99 -9.56 19.76
C SER A 1 0.52 -9.50 19.96
N GLN A 2 1.28 -9.16 18.91
CA GLN A 2 2.73 -8.94 19.02
C GLN A 2 3.09 -7.51 19.45
N LEU A 3 2.16 -6.57 19.32
CA LEU A 3 2.35 -5.19 19.76
C LEU A 3 2.16 -5.11 21.28
N ARG A 4 3.16 -4.62 22.00
CA ARG A 4 3.14 -4.56 23.46
C ARG A 4 3.09 -3.16 24.02
N GLU A 5 3.90 -2.29 23.49
CA GLU A 5 4.08 -0.96 24.05
C GLU A 5 3.89 0.08 22.96
N LEU A 6 3.07 1.06 23.24
CA LEU A 6 2.85 2.18 22.34
C LEU A 6 3.27 3.47 23.05
N SER A 7 4.20 4.18 22.47
CA SER A 7 4.67 5.46 23.00
C SER A 7 4.46 6.58 21.98
N PHE A 8 4.15 7.75 22.48
CA PHE A 8 3.89 8.96 21.72
C PHE A 8 4.78 10.10 22.21
N ALA A 9 5.32 10.86 21.29
CA ALA A 9 5.99 12.12 21.61
C ALA A 9 5.56 13.20 20.60
N VAL A 10 5.09 14.32 21.11
CA VAL A 10 4.77 15.49 20.29
C VAL A 10 5.87 16.52 20.49
N ARG A 11 6.39 17.05 19.40
CA ARG A 11 7.45 18.07 19.41
C ARG A 11 7.06 19.24 18.52
N ALA A 12 7.35 20.45 18.97
CA ALA A 12 7.33 21.62 18.13
C ALA A 12 8.76 21.83 17.57
N ALA A 13 8.89 21.79 16.25
CA ALA A 13 10.16 21.97 15.55
C ALA A 13 10.07 23.19 14.62
N GLY A 14 10.21 24.39 15.19
CA GLY A 14 9.99 25.64 14.48
C GLY A 14 8.53 25.82 14.06
N PRO A 15 8.23 26.03 12.76
CA PRO A 15 6.87 26.18 12.27
C PRO A 15 6.14 24.82 12.08
N ARG A 16 6.76 23.71 12.45
CA ARG A 16 6.25 22.36 12.23
C ARG A 16 5.87 21.70 13.54
N VAL A 17 4.91 20.80 13.48
CA VAL A 17 4.59 19.89 14.57
C VAL A 17 4.97 18.48 14.13
N GLU A 18 5.66 17.77 14.99
CA GLU A 18 6.09 16.40 14.79
C GLU A 18 5.40 15.50 15.82
N LEU A 19 4.86 14.39 15.36
CA LEU A 19 4.33 13.33 16.20
C LEU A 19 5.14 12.07 15.96
N ASP A 20 5.91 11.66 16.96
CA ASP A 20 6.61 10.38 16.97
C ASP A 20 5.74 9.34 17.66
N ILE A 21 5.47 8.25 16.96
CA ILE A 21 4.80 7.06 17.50
C ILE A 21 5.79 5.92 17.40
N SER A 22 5.99 5.18 18.48
CA SER A 22 6.77 3.95 18.43
C SER A 22 6.04 2.81 19.15
N SER A 23 6.20 1.61 18.62
CA SER A 23 5.64 0.40 19.21
C SER A 23 6.70 -0.68 19.29
N SER A 24 6.84 -1.31 20.46
CA SER A 24 7.69 -2.48 20.60
C SER A 24 6.95 -3.73 20.11
N ILE A 25 7.70 -4.62 19.47
CA ILE A 25 7.20 -5.90 18.96
C ILE A 25 7.84 -7.01 19.78
N ASP A 26 7.00 -7.93 20.28
CA ASP A 26 7.47 -9.08 21.04
C ASP A 26 7.99 -10.16 20.09
N GLY A 27 9.28 -10.43 20.19
CA GLY A 27 9.96 -11.40 19.34
C GLY A 27 10.12 -10.96 17.89
N ALA A 28 10.37 -11.90 17.00
CA ALA A 28 10.48 -11.63 15.58
C ALA A 28 9.11 -11.28 14.98
N PRO A 29 9.02 -10.27 14.07
CA PRO A 29 7.77 -9.95 13.37
C PRO A 29 7.17 -11.16 12.65
N ARG A 30 5.86 -11.37 12.80
CA ARG A 30 5.13 -12.48 12.18
C ARG A 30 3.85 -12.00 11.52
N GLY A 31 3.32 -12.80 10.59
CA GLY A 31 2.06 -12.53 9.90
C GLY A 31 2.06 -11.14 9.22
N ALA A 32 0.97 -10.41 9.35
CA ALA A 32 0.82 -9.09 8.76
C ALA A 32 1.87 -8.08 9.27
N VAL A 33 2.32 -8.20 10.53
CA VAL A 33 3.37 -7.32 11.07
C VAL A 33 4.68 -7.49 10.29
N LYS A 34 5.01 -8.72 9.89
CA LYS A 34 6.21 -9.01 9.10
C LYS A 34 6.16 -8.36 7.70
N ALA A 35 4.97 -8.26 7.11
CA ALA A 35 4.82 -7.62 5.80
C ALA A 35 5.26 -6.15 5.78
N PHE A 36 5.09 -5.47 6.91
CA PHE A 36 5.48 -4.06 7.06
C PHE A 36 6.84 -3.86 7.73
N ALA A 37 7.35 -4.87 8.43
CA ALA A 37 8.65 -4.84 9.13
C ALA A 37 9.73 -5.46 8.24
N SER A 38 10.04 -4.79 7.11
CA SER A 38 11.12 -5.23 6.23
C SER A 38 12.48 -4.98 6.88
N ASP A 39 13.37 -5.95 6.78
CA ASP A 39 14.78 -5.81 7.19
C ASP A 39 15.57 -4.92 6.20
N SER A 40 15.01 -4.64 5.04
CA SER A 40 15.61 -3.78 4.02
C SER A 40 15.50 -2.33 4.43
N GLN A 41 16.64 -1.66 4.58
CA GLN A 41 16.70 -0.23 4.91
C GLN A 41 16.72 0.64 3.65
N GLY A 42 16.28 1.88 3.82
CA GLY A 42 16.29 2.91 2.80
C GLY A 42 14.99 3.03 2.01
N VAL A 43 14.88 4.15 1.31
CA VAL A 43 13.71 4.45 0.48
C VAL A 43 13.74 3.59 -0.78
N SER A 44 12.60 3.01 -1.13
CA SER A 44 12.45 2.24 -2.37
C SER A 44 12.87 3.04 -3.60
N GLY A 45 13.59 2.39 -4.51
CA GLY A 45 13.95 2.96 -5.82
C GLY A 45 12.74 3.36 -6.67
N LEU A 46 11.57 2.78 -6.39
CA LEU A 46 10.31 3.16 -7.04
C LEU A 46 9.89 4.62 -6.76
N SER A 47 10.49 5.30 -5.77
CA SER A 47 10.28 6.74 -5.55
C SER A 47 10.63 7.59 -6.77
N GLN A 48 11.51 7.11 -7.64
CA GLN A 48 11.85 7.77 -8.90
C GLN A 48 10.65 7.83 -9.88
N LEU A 49 9.68 6.92 -9.71
CA LEU A 49 8.48 6.84 -10.54
C LEU A 49 7.36 7.76 -10.08
N LEU A 50 7.48 8.40 -8.90
CA LEU A 50 6.46 9.30 -8.39
C LEU A 50 6.10 10.38 -9.41
N PRO A 51 4.81 10.57 -9.75
CA PRO A 51 4.38 11.68 -10.58
C PRO A 51 4.69 13.02 -9.89
N LYS A 52 5.15 14.01 -10.64
CA LYS A 52 5.47 15.34 -10.09
C LYS A 52 4.28 16.04 -9.43
N LYS A 53 3.07 15.70 -9.85
CA LYS A 53 1.81 16.28 -9.36
C LYS A 53 1.08 15.41 -8.35
N ALA A 54 1.65 14.26 -7.95
CA ALA A 54 1.01 13.38 -7.00
C ALA A 54 0.82 14.09 -5.65
N THR A 55 -0.42 14.17 -5.19
CA THR A 55 -0.79 14.81 -3.92
C THR A 55 -0.92 13.82 -2.78
N ALA A 56 -1.21 12.55 -3.11
CA ALA A 56 -1.21 11.45 -2.17
C ALA A 56 -0.33 10.32 -2.73
N TRP A 57 0.67 9.91 -1.95
CA TRP A 57 1.54 8.81 -2.35
C TRP A 57 2.19 8.15 -1.15
N LYS A 58 2.54 6.88 -1.32
CA LYS A 58 3.36 6.13 -0.39
C LYS A 58 4.44 5.39 -1.19
N VAL A 59 5.66 5.48 -0.72
CA VAL A 59 6.79 4.68 -1.22
C VAL A 59 7.39 3.95 -0.03
N GLY A 60 7.55 2.65 -0.12
CA GLY A 60 8.05 1.92 1.03
C GLY A 60 8.28 0.46 0.75
N ARG A 61 8.34 -0.29 1.84
CA ARG A 61 8.52 -1.72 1.87
C ARG A 61 7.23 -2.40 2.28
N PHE A 62 6.84 -3.40 1.52
CA PHE A 62 5.70 -4.24 1.81
C PHE A 62 5.92 -5.65 1.25
N ASP A 63 6.16 -6.59 2.14
CA ASP A 63 6.38 -7.99 1.77
C ASP A 63 5.05 -8.71 1.56
N CYS A 64 4.56 -8.72 0.30
CA CYS A 64 3.35 -9.43 -0.10
C CYS A 64 3.42 -10.92 0.25
N ARG A 65 4.60 -11.54 0.13
CA ARG A 65 4.81 -12.95 0.45
C ARG A 65 4.63 -13.23 1.93
N ALA A 66 5.17 -12.36 2.80
CA ALA A 66 4.99 -12.49 4.24
C ALA A 66 3.52 -12.32 4.65
N LEU A 67 2.78 -11.37 4.03
CA LEU A 67 1.35 -11.21 4.26
C LEU A 67 0.59 -12.47 3.84
N PHE A 68 0.80 -12.94 2.62
CA PHE A 68 0.15 -14.15 2.08
C PHE A 68 0.38 -15.36 3.01
N ASN A 69 1.63 -15.62 3.38
CA ASN A 69 1.96 -16.71 4.30
C ASN A 69 1.31 -16.53 5.68
N GLY A 70 1.18 -15.29 6.16
CA GLY A 70 0.44 -14.99 7.38
C GLY A 70 -1.04 -15.34 7.26
N CYS A 71 -1.68 -15.01 6.15
CA CYS A 71 -3.07 -15.36 5.86
C CYS A 71 -3.26 -16.89 5.75
N ILE A 72 -2.41 -17.58 5.00
CA ILE A 72 -2.45 -19.05 4.88
C ILE A 72 -2.36 -19.72 6.27
N ASN A 73 -1.43 -19.28 7.10
CA ASN A 73 -1.28 -19.82 8.47
C ASN A 73 -2.51 -19.54 9.33
N ALA A 74 -3.12 -18.36 9.21
CA ALA A 74 -4.33 -18.01 9.97
C ALA A 74 -5.54 -18.84 9.52
N ILE A 75 -5.72 -19.03 8.22
CA ILE A 75 -6.79 -19.87 7.65
C ILE A 75 -6.60 -21.33 8.11
N ALA A 76 -5.41 -21.87 7.96
CA ALA A 76 -5.10 -23.24 8.40
C ALA A 76 -5.43 -23.45 9.89
N ALA A 77 -5.00 -22.52 10.74
CA ALA A 77 -5.31 -22.57 12.18
C ALA A 77 -6.82 -22.46 12.47
N GLY A 78 -7.55 -21.64 11.70
CA GLY A 78 -8.99 -21.46 11.85
C GLY A 78 -9.82 -22.66 11.42
N LEU A 79 -9.37 -23.36 10.38
CA LEU A 79 -10.05 -24.55 9.83
C LEU A 79 -9.61 -25.86 10.51
N GLY A 80 -8.48 -25.86 11.19
CA GLY A 80 -7.86 -27.06 11.75
C GLY A 80 -7.10 -27.89 10.71
N ASP A 81 -6.80 -27.28 9.55
CA ASP A 81 -6.05 -27.88 8.46
C ASP A 81 -4.55 -27.61 8.60
N THR A 82 -3.75 -28.30 7.79
CA THR A 82 -2.33 -27.99 7.70
C THR A 82 -2.07 -26.80 6.77
N ARG A 83 -0.96 -26.10 6.97
CA ARG A 83 -0.51 -25.03 6.07
C ARG A 83 -0.36 -25.52 4.64
N GLU A 84 0.16 -26.72 4.47
CA GLU A 84 0.43 -27.36 3.19
C GLU A 84 -0.87 -27.63 2.40
N GLU A 85 -1.93 -28.05 3.09
CA GLU A 85 -3.26 -28.27 2.48
C GLU A 85 -3.86 -26.95 1.98
N ILE A 86 -3.87 -25.91 2.81
CA ILE A 86 -4.40 -24.59 2.42
C ILE A 86 -3.57 -23.99 1.28
N LEU A 87 -2.24 -24.13 1.30
CA LEU A 87 -1.38 -23.64 0.22
C LEU A 87 -1.63 -24.41 -1.08
N ALA A 88 -1.83 -25.72 -1.01
CA ALA A 88 -2.15 -26.53 -2.18
C ALA A 88 -3.49 -26.10 -2.81
N MET A 89 -4.53 -25.86 -2.00
CA MET A 89 -5.81 -25.33 -2.47
C MET A 89 -5.63 -23.96 -3.15
N ALA A 90 -4.89 -23.05 -2.52
CA ALA A 90 -4.62 -21.72 -3.10
C ALA A 90 -3.86 -21.81 -4.44
N ASN A 91 -2.90 -22.72 -4.55
CA ASN A 91 -2.14 -22.94 -5.79
C ASN A 91 -3.01 -23.56 -6.90
N GLU A 92 -3.90 -24.49 -6.55
CA GLU A 92 -4.85 -25.10 -7.47
C GLU A 92 -5.83 -24.04 -8.03
N GLU A 93 -6.44 -23.23 -7.17
CA GLU A 93 -7.36 -22.17 -7.56
C GLU A 93 -6.68 -21.11 -8.43
N CYS A 94 -5.45 -20.73 -8.08
CA CYS A 94 -4.67 -19.75 -8.84
C CYS A 94 -3.99 -20.34 -10.09
N GLY A 95 -3.94 -21.65 -10.25
CA GLY A 95 -3.28 -22.32 -11.38
C GLY A 95 -1.76 -22.08 -11.45
N THR A 96 -1.16 -21.68 -10.35
CA THR A 96 0.28 -21.42 -10.21
C THR A 96 0.74 -21.57 -8.77
N ASP A 97 2.03 -21.80 -8.54
CA ASP A 97 2.62 -21.73 -7.22
C ASP A 97 2.71 -20.26 -6.76
N VAL A 98 1.72 -19.84 -5.97
CA VAL A 98 1.56 -18.46 -5.53
C VAL A 98 2.75 -18.01 -4.67
N ASP A 99 3.18 -18.83 -3.72
CA ASP A 99 4.28 -18.48 -2.83
C ASP A 99 5.65 -18.55 -3.53
N GLY A 100 5.94 -19.65 -4.21
CA GLY A 100 7.27 -19.95 -4.74
C GLY A 100 7.55 -19.35 -6.11
N GLN A 101 6.53 -19.09 -6.94
CA GLN A 101 6.72 -18.58 -8.30
C GLN A 101 6.15 -17.17 -8.49
N LEU A 102 4.98 -16.87 -7.98
CA LEU A 102 4.39 -15.54 -8.15
C LEU A 102 5.00 -14.54 -7.16
N LEU A 103 4.73 -14.71 -5.86
CA LEU A 103 5.13 -13.74 -4.84
C LEU A 103 6.64 -13.74 -4.55
N ALA A 104 7.34 -14.86 -4.75
CA ALA A 104 8.80 -14.89 -4.63
C ALA A 104 9.52 -13.98 -5.63
N ASN A 105 8.90 -13.72 -6.79
CA ASN A 105 9.43 -12.84 -7.82
C ASN A 105 9.02 -11.37 -7.67
N LEU A 106 8.17 -11.02 -6.70
CA LEU A 106 8.02 -9.64 -6.25
C LEU A 106 9.11 -9.29 -5.24
N SER A 107 9.57 -8.05 -5.26
CA SER A 107 10.35 -7.51 -4.14
C SER A 107 9.39 -6.96 -3.08
N ASP A 108 9.96 -6.52 -1.96
CA ASP A 108 9.23 -5.79 -0.93
C ASP A 108 9.06 -4.30 -1.25
N GLU A 109 9.57 -3.83 -2.40
CA GLU A 109 9.46 -2.44 -2.82
C GLU A 109 8.08 -2.14 -3.41
N MET A 110 7.40 -1.14 -2.82
CA MET A 110 6.04 -0.75 -3.20
C MET A 110 5.95 0.76 -3.39
N LEU A 111 5.18 1.14 -4.40
CA LEU A 111 4.72 2.50 -4.66
C LEU A 111 3.20 2.49 -4.68
N VAL A 112 2.58 3.44 -3.99
CA VAL A 112 1.15 3.73 -4.09
C VAL A 112 0.99 5.18 -4.45
N VAL A 113 0.17 5.49 -5.44
CA VAL A 113 -0.18 6.86 -5.83
C VAL A 113 -1.70 6.95 -5.87
N GLY A 114 -2.23 8.03 -5.32
CA GLY A 114 -3.63 8.37 -5.42
C GLY A 114 -3.80 9.76 -6.01
N SER A 115 -4.76 9.93 -6.91
CA SER A 115 -5.19 11.26 -7.29
C SER A 115 -6.09 11.84 -6.19
N PRO A 116 -6.02 13.15 -5.92
CA PRO A 116 -6.89 13.75 -4.93
C PRO A 116 -8.33 13.74 -5.46
N PHE A 117 -9.24 13.23 -4.66
CA PHE A 117 -10.65 13.54 -4.80
C PHE A 117 -10.99 14.69 -3.84
N GLN A 118 -11.82 15.61 -4.30
CA GLN A 118 -12.19 16.77 -3.50
C GLN A 118 -13.38 16.47 -2.58
N ASN A 119 -14.24 15.56 -2.99
CA ASN A 119 -15.42 15.13 -2.26
C ASN A 119 -15.58 13.62 -2.42
N PHE A 120 -16.29 12.98 -1.50
CA PHE A 120 -16.57 11.55 -1.55
C PHE A 120 -17.41 11.15 -2.77
N ASP A 121 -18.33 12.02 -3.20
CA ASP A 121 -19.10 11.82 -4.43
C ASP A 121 -18.22 11.70 -5.69
N GLN A 122 -16.93 12.07 -5.57
CA GLN A 122 -15.92 11.95 -6.62
C GLN A 122 -14.99 10.74 -6.41
N PHE A 123 -15.31 9.84 -5.49
CA PHE A 123 -14.50 8.63 -5.28
C PHE A 123 -14.40 7.80 -6.56
N ASP A 124 -15.48 7.76 -7.36
CA ASP A 124 -15.53 7.13 -8.68
C ASP A 124 -14.61 7.81 -9.70
N GLU A 125 -14.23 9.06 -9.47
CA GLU A 125 -13.29 9.82 -10.29
C GLU A 125 -11.84 9.68 -9.81
N ALA A 126 -11.63 9.13 -8.61
CA ALA A 126 -10.29 8.94 -8.07
C ALA A 126 -9.54 7.87 -8.86
N THR A 127 -8.27 8.12 -9.10
CA THR A 127 -7.36 7.14 -9.69
C THR A 127 -6.40 6.64 -8.63
N TRP A 128 -6.29 5.33 -8.52
CA TRP A 128 -5.37 4.64 -7.63
C TRP A 128 -4.40 3.81 -8.46
N LEU A 129 -3.15 3.91 -8.11
CA LEU A 129 -2.10 3.13 -8.75
C LEU A 129 -1.21 2.51 -7.68
N VAL A 130 -0.96 1.21 -7.81
CA VAL A 130 -0.02 0.46 -6.98
C VAL A 130 1.04 -0.15 -7.90
N GLY A 131 2.29 0.10 -7.60
CA GLY A 131 3.43 -0.48 -8.30
C GLY A 131 4.29 -1.31 -7.35
N PHE A 132 4.69 -2.50 -7.80
CA PHE A 132 5.65 -3.35 -7.11
C PHE A 132 6.86 -3.58 -8.00
N ARG A 133 8.05 -3.57 -7.41
CA ARG A 133 9.24 -4.00 -8.14
C ARG A 133 9.22 -5.50 -8.36
N VAL A 134 9.56 -5.92 -9.58
CA VAL A 134 9.67 -7.33 -9.97
C VAL A 134 11.15 -7.72 -10.03
N LYS A 135 11.51 -8.86 -9.43
CA LYS A 135 12.88 -9.39 -9.41
C LYS A 135 13.21 -10.15 -10.70
N ASP A 136 12.29 -11.03 -11.12
CA ASP A 136 12.39 -11.80 -12.36
C ASP A 136 11.09 -11.62 -13.14
N GLU A 137 11.15 -10.72 -14.12
CA GLU A 137 9.98 -10.30 -14.88
C GLU A 137 9.37 -11.45 -15.69
N ALA A 138 10.21 -12.29 -16.29
CA ALA A 138 9.73 -13.40 -17.10
C ALA A 138 8.95 -14.42 -16.24
N LYS A 139 9.53 -14.87 -15.14
CA LYS A 139 8.86 -15.82 -14.23
C LYS A 139 7.61 -15.23 -13.60
N PHE A 140 7.65 -13.97 -13.18
CA PHE A 140 6.48 -13.31 -12.61
C PHE A 140 5.36 -13.22 -13.65
N ARG A 141 5.67 -12.81 -14.88
CA ARG A 141 4.71 -12.70 -15.98
C ARG A 141 4.05 -14.05 -16.30
N ASP A 142 4.83 -15.11 -16.40
CA ASP A 142 4.32 -16.45 -16.68
C ASP A 142 3.36 -16.92 -15.57
N SER A 143 3.76 -16.76 -14.31
CA SER A 143 2.94 -17.13 -13.15
C SER A 143 1.69 -16.25 -13.04
N PHE A 144 1.81 -14.96 -13.31
CA PHE A 144 0.69 -14.02 -13.32
C PHE A 144 -0.31 -14.36 -14.44
N GLN A 145 0.15 -14.69 -15.64
CA GLN A 145 -0.71 -15.11 -16.74
C GLN A 145 -1.42 -16.43 -16.44
N ALA A 146 -0.74 -17.38 -15.78
CA ALA A 146 -1.36 -18.63 -15.33
C ALA A 146 -2.50 -18.36 -14.33
N MET A 147 -2.24 -17.48 -13.36
CA MET A 147 -3.24 -17.07 -12.38
C MET A 147 -4.45 -16.39 -13.05
N ILE A 148 -4.23 -15.42 -13.93
CA ILE A 148 -5.31 -14.78 -14.69
C ILE A 148 -6.14 -15.79 -15.49
N LYS A 149 -5.48 -16.75 -16.10
CA LYS A 149 -6.14 -17.79 -16.88
C LYS A 149 -6.99 -18.73 -16.02
N SER A 150 -6.55 -19.03 -14.81
CA SER A 150 -7.30 -19.85 -13.85
C SER A 150 -8.49 -19.07 -13.27
N MET A 151 -8.28 -17.80 -12.91
CA MET A 151 -9.28 -16.95 -12.28
C MET A 151 -10.19 -16.20 -13.28
N LYS A 152 -10.47 -16.79 -14.45
CA LYS A 152 -11.30 -16.18 -15.52
C LYS A 152 -12.66 -15.67 -15.04
N TRP A 153 -13.24 -16.32 -14.06
CA TRP A 153 -14.54 -15.95 -13.48
C TRP A 153 -14.50 -14.62 -12.73
N LEU A 154 -13.34 -14.27 -12.16
CA LEU A 154 -13.11 -13.02 -11.41
C LEU A 154 -12.52 -11.92 -12.32
N LEU A 155 -11.71 -12.33 -13.28
CA LEU A 155 -10.90 -11.45 -14.10
C LEU A 155 -11.31 -11.51 -15.59
N SER A 156 -12.62 -11.48 -15.85
CA SER A 156 -13.13 -11.39 -17.21
C SER A 156 -12.91 -9.99 -17.75
N GLY A 157 -11.88 -9.80 -18.50
CA GLY A 157 -11.62 -8.52 -19.15
C GLY A 157 -10.78 -8.73 -20.38
N SER A 158 -10.81 -7.80 -21.32
CA SER A 158 -10.33 -8.09 -22.65
C SER A 158 -9.76 -6.92 -23.42
N GLU A 159 -9.79 -5.72 -22.89
CA GLU A 159 -9.15 -4.62 -23.56
C GLU A 159 -7.66 -4.64 -23.27
N THR A 160 -6.86 -4.50 -24.29
CA THR A 160 -5.39 -4.49 -24.19
C THR A 160 -4.88 -3.26 -24.92
N VAL A 161 -4.01 -2.52 -24.25
CA VAL A 161 -3.33 -1.34 -24.78
C VAL A 161 -1.83 -1.57 -24.74
N ASP A 162 -1.12 -1.14 -25.77
CA ASP A 162 0.34 -1.14 -25.79
C ASP A 162 0.86 0.14 -25.11
N ALA A 163 1.44 -0.04 -23.94
CA ALA A 163 2.11 1.03 -23.20
C ALA A 163 3.63 1.00 -23.50
N ASP A 164 4.01 1.41 -24.71
CA ASP A 164 5.40 1.49 -25.18
C ASP A 164 6.16 0.15 -25.14
N GLY A 165 5.51 -0.88 -25.66
CA GLY A 165 6.01 -2.27 -25.71
C GLY A 165 5.67 -3.12 -24.50
N VAL A 166 4.91 -2.59 -23.55
CA VAL A 166 4.34 -3.34 -22.41
C VAL A 166 2.84 -3.48 -22.60
N GLU A 167 2.36 -4.72 -22.58
CA GLU A 167 0.93 -5.02 -22.65
C GLU A 167 0.26 -4.61 -21.33
N LEU A 168 -0.55 -3.56 -21.38
CA LEU A 168 -1.43 -3.13 -20.31
C LEU A 168 -2.83 -3.70 -20.57
N ARG A 169 -3.36 -4.47 -19.65
CA ARG A 169 -4.63 -5.17 -19.81
C ARG A 169 -5.67 -4.69 -18.82
N ARG A 170 -6.87 -4.40 -19.33
CA ARG A 170 -8.05 -4.05 -18.55
C ARG A 170 -8.76 -5.33 -18.10
N TYR A 171 -9.06 -5.37 -16.81
CA TYR A 171 -9.90 -6.38 -16.20
C TYR A 171 -11.18 -5.69 -15.72
N GLY A 172 -12.32 -6.05 -16.35
CA GLY A 172 -13.59 -5.39 -16.05
C GLY A 172 -14.12 -5.76 -14.67
N ASN A 173 -14.62 -4.74 -14.01
CA ASN A 173 -15.57 -4.80 -12.91
C ASN A 173 -15.14 -5.53 -11.61
N MET A 174 -13.87 -5.53 -11.27
CA MET A 174 -13.49 -5.80 -9.89
C MET A 174 -13.97 -4.62 -9.02
N PHE A 175 -14.90 -4.87 -8.11
CA PHE A 175 -15.44 -3.84 -7.19
C PHE A 175 -16.08 -2.63 -7.88
N SER A 176 -16.76 -2.83 -9.01
CA SER A 176 -17.40 -1.76 -9.81
C SER A 176 -16.42 -0.80 -10.50
N TYR A 177 -15.12 -1.10 -10.53
CA TYR A 177 -14.10 -0.30 -11.22
C TYR A 177 -13.39 -1.09 -12.30
N ASP A 178 -12.99 -0.39 -13.35
CA ASP A 178 -12.03 -0.91 -14.31
C ASP A 178 -10.65 -0.96 -13.65
N VAL A 179 -10.07 -2.16 -13.63
CA VAL A 179 -8.72 -2.37 -13.11
C VAL A 179 -7.78 -2.68 -14.26
N TRP A 180 -6.75 -1.89 -14.38
CA TRP A 180 -5.68 -2.07 -15.36
C TRP A 180 -4.47 -2.71 -14.69
N MET A 181 -3.91 -3.74 -15.31
CA MET A 181 -2.71 -4.42 -14.79
C MET A 181 -1.70 -4.65 -15.90
N ALA A 182 -0.42 -4.50 -15.57
CA ALA A 182 0.68 -4.80 -16.47
C ALA A 182 1.93 -5.25 -15.72
N VAL A 183 2.76 -6.03 -16.41
CA VAL A 183 4.10 -6.43 -15.97
C VAL A 183 5.09 -6.01 -17.02
N GLY A 184 6.00 -5.13 -16.70
CA GLY A 184 7.03 -4.68 -17.62
C GLY A 184 7.99 -3.67 -17.02
N ASN A 185 9.15 -3.54 -17.64
CA ASN A 185 10.18 -2.60 -17.20
C ASN A 185 10.59 -2.77 -15.72
N GLY A 186 10.55 -4.01 -15.21
CA GLY A 186 10.90 -4.34 -13.82
C GLY A 186 9.83 -3.96 -12.79
N VAL A 187 8.61 -3.64 -13.23
CA VAL A 187 7.51 -3.23 -12.36
C VAL A 187 6.24 -4.03 -12.68
N PHE A 188 5.51 -4.43 -11.64
CA PHE A 188 4.12 -4.86 -11.74
C PHE A 188 3.23 -3.70 -11.30
N VAL A 189 2.31 -3.31 -12.16
CA VAL A 189 1.40 -2.17 -11.94
C VAL A 189 -0.03 -2.65 -11.87
N ILE A 190 -0.77 -2.13 -10.90
CA ILE A 190 -2.22 -2.23 -10.78
C ILE A 190 -2.75 -0.81 -10.70
N ALA A 191 -3.68 -0.45 -11.56
CA ALA A 191 -4.32 0.87 -11.53
C ALA A 191 -5.84 0.72 -11.64
N ALA A 192 -6.57 1.54 -10.92
CA ALA A 192 -8.02 1.57 -10.93
C ALA A 192 -8.52 3.02 -10.87
N GLY A 193 -9.69 3.28 -11.45
CA GLY A 193 -10.31 4.60 -11.49
C GLY A 193 -10.28 5.23 -12.88
N ARG A 194 -10.68 6.50 -12.95
CA ARG A 194 -10.97 7.20 -14.21
C ARG A 194 -9.79 7.27 -15.18
N ASP A 195 -8.62 7.66 -14.68
CA ASP A 195 -7.41 7.88 -15.51
C ASP A 195 -6.40 6.73 -15.32
N ALA A 196 -6.89 5.54 -14.93
CA ALA A 196 -6.05 4.40 -14.56
C ALA A 196 -5.15 3.92 -15.70
N GLU A 197 -5.66 3.89 -16.93
CA GLU A 197 -4.90 3.53 -18.13
C GLU A 197 -3.75 4.51 -18.38
N GLU A 198 -4.06 5.81 -18.37
CA GLU A 198 -3.09 6.87 -18.63
C GLU A 198 -1.98 6.89 -17.57
N GLU A 199 -2.36 6.83 -16.30
CA GLU A 199 -1.41 6.84 -15.17
C GLU A 199 -0.53 5.57 -15.14
N ALA A 200 -1.12 4.39 -15.43
CA ALA A 200 -0.35 3.15 -15.54
C ALA A 200 0.63 3.20 -16.71
N THR A 201 0.19 3.69 -17.86
CA THR A 201 1.02 3.87 -19.05
C THR A 201 2.18 4.82 -18.77
N ALA A 202 1.90 5.98 -18.17
CA ALA A 202 2.92 6.97 -17.82
C ALA A 202 3.96 6.40 -16.85
N LEU A 203 3.53 5.60 -15.87
CA LEU A 203 4.43 4.94 -14.93
C LEU A 203 5.33 3.92 -15.63
N LEU A 204 4.78 3.08 -16.51
CA LEU A 204 5.54 2.07 -17.24
C LEU A 204 6.56 2.70 -18.20
N GLN A 205 6.18 3.78 -18.89
CA GLN A 205 7.08 4.56 -19.75
C GLN A 205 8.23 5.15 -18.91
N LYS A 206 7.91 5.71 -17.74
CA LYS A 206 8.93 6.27 -16.85
C LYS A 206 9.86 5.20 -16.28
N ALA A 207 9.37 3.98 -16.07
CA ALA A 207 10.16 2.85 -15.60
C ALA A 207 11.14 2.31 -16.66
N LYS A 208 10.89 2.57 -17.95
CA LYS A 208 11.70 2.06 -19.06
C LYS A 208 13.16 2.53 -18.95
N GLY A 209 14.06 1.57 -18.91
CA GLY A 209 15.50 1.84 -18.82
C GLY A 209 15.99 2.35 -17.46
N GLN A 210 15.11 2.39 -16.46
CA GLN A 210 15.50 2.79 -15.10
C GLN A 210 16.16 1.62 -14.37
N THR A 211 17.21 1.95 -13.62
CA THR A 211 17.78 1.04 -12.62
C THR A 211 17.28 1.48 -11.26
N PHE A 212 16.41 0.68 -10.67
CA PHE A 212 15.86 0.97 -9.35
C PHE A 212 16.91 0.65 -8.29
N THR A 213 17.64 1.66 -7.87
CA THR A 213 18.57 1.57 -6.75
C THR A 213 17.90 2.14 -5.51
N VAL A 214 18.20 1.54 -4.36
CA VAL A 214 17.80 2.13 -3.08
C VAL A 214 18.35 3.55 -3.03
N LEU A 215 17.48 4.54 -2.89
CA LEU A 215 17.90 5.92 -2.86
C LEU A 215 18.48 6.24 -1.48
N THR A 216 19.72 6.65 -1.47
CA THR A 216 20.34 7.35 -0.34
C THR A 216 19.97 8.84 -0.36
N GLU A 217 19.49 9.34 -1.51
CA GLU A 217 19.09 10.72 -1.72
C GLU A 217 17.69 10.78 -2.31
N LEU A 218 16.77 11.43 -1.62
CA LEU A 218 15.47 11.80 -2.17
C LEU A 218 15.64 12.89 -3.21
N ALA A 219 14.71 12.95 -4.16
CA ALA A 219 14.64 14.08 -5.09
C ALA A 219 14.69 15.41 -4.33
N ALA A 220 15.29 16.45 -4.92
CA ALA A 220 15.52 17.75 -4.26
C ALA A 220 14.26 18.32 -3.61
N SER A 221 13.08 18.05 -4.17
CA SER A 221 11.77 18.46 -3.62
C SER A 221 11.38 17.78 -2.30
N HIS A 222 12.09 16.74 -1.88
CA HIS A 222 11.79 15.95 -0.68
C HIS A 222 12.98 15.82 0.27
N GLN A 223 14.08 16.50 -0.02
CA GLN A 223 15.31 16.43 0.81
C GLN A 223 15.11 16.95 2.23
N ASP A 224 14.14 17.82 2.45
CA ASP A 224 13.77 18.27 3.78
C ASP A 224 13.20 17.14 4.66
N LEU A 225 12.65 16.09 4.04
CA LEU A 225 12.19 14.88 4.73
C LEU A 225 13.33 14.06 5.32
N LEU A 226 14.51 14.07 4.68
CA LEU A 226 15.68 13.29 5.12
C LEU A 226 16.17 13.66 6.52
N ARG A 227 15.91 14.88 6.97
CA ARG A 227 16.34 15.37 8.29
C ARG A 227 15.59 14.74 9.46
N TYR A 228 14.47 14.09 9.18
CA TYR A 228 13.52 13.59 10.18
C TYR A 228 13.28 12.10 10.11
N LEU A 229 14.18 11.36 9.47
CA LEU A 229 13.99 9.94 9.24
C LEU A 229 14.13 9.14 10.54
N PRO A 230 13.18 8.24 10.84
CA PRO A 230 13.34 7.32 11.97
C PRO A 230 14.44 6.29 11.69
N PRO A 231 15.00 5.68 12.74
CA PRO A 231 15.88 4.53 12.58
C PRO A 231 15.22 3.44 11.73
N GLY A 232 16.01 2.78 10.87
CA GLY A 232 15.49 1.70 10.02
C GLY A 232 14.43 2.15 9.03
N LEU A 233 14.53 3.37 8.50
CA LEU A 233 13.58 3.91 7.52
C LEU A 233 13.27 2.89 6.43
N ASN A 234 12.00 2.60 6.24
CA ASN A 234 11.51 1.69 5.22
C ASN A 234 10.32 2.23 4.40
N GLY A 235 9.81 3.41 4.73
CA GLY A 235 8.71 4.00 3.97
C GLY A 235 8.52 5.49 4.20
N LEU A 236 8.05 6.15 3.16
CA LEU A 236 7.65 7.55 3.14
C LEU A 236 6.24 7.66 2.60
N THR A 237 5.45 8.55 3.19
CA THR A 237 4.08 8.83 2.74
C THR A 237 3.86 10.33 2.71
N GLN A 238 3.13 10.78 1.73
CA GLN A 238 2.55 12.12 1.69
C GLN A 238 1.07 11.98 1.38
N ALA A 239 0.22 12.67 2.10
CA ALA A 239 -1.21 12.67 1.85
C ALA A 239 -1.80 14.05 2.08
N ASN A 240 -2.75 14.43 1.24
CA ASN A 240 -3.61 15.57 1.50
C ASN A 240 -4.67 15.12 2.50
N LEU A 241 -4.62 15.65 3.72
CA LEU A 241 -5.58 15.29 4.77
C LEU A 241 -7.02 15.62 4.39
N GLY A 242 -7.24 16.71 3.66
CA GLY A 242 -8.57 17.05 3.18
C GLY A 242 -9.18 15.94 2.32
N SER A 243 -8.38 15.32 1.47
CA SER A 243 -8.83 14.19 0.64
C SER A 243 -9.04 12.90 1.45
N VAL A 244 -8.18 12.63 2.44
CA VAL A 244 -8.33 11.43 3.30
C VAL A 244 -9.54 11.55 4.22
N LEU A 245 -9.82 12.74 4.71
CA LEU A 245 -10.94 13.00 5.63
C LEU A 245 -12.26 13.24 4.92
N ALA A 246 -12.25 13.44 3.61
CA ALA A 246 -13.47 13.46 2.81
C ALA A 246 -14.12 12.07 2.68
N ILE A 247 -13.40 10.99 3.05
CA ILE A 247 -14.00 9.66 3.11
C ILE A 247 -15.00 9.63 4.27
N PRO A 248 -16.29 9.37 4.04
CA PRO A 248 -17.28 9.31 5.12
C PRO A 248 -16.81 8.30 6.16
N ILE A 249 -16.92 8.72 7.41
CA ILE A 249 -16.48 7.88 8.52
C ILE A 249 -17.32 6.61 8.61
N GLU A 250 -18.57 6.66 8.15
CA GLU A 250 -19.47 5.52 8.05
C GLU A 250 -18.83 4.38 7.27
N TRP A 251 -18.16 4.68 6.17
CA TRP A 251 -17.47 3.66 5.36
C TRP A 251 -16.32 2.98 6.13
N TRP A 252 -15.59 3.78 6.89
CA TRP A 252 -14.53 3.24 7.78
C TRP A 252 -15.13 2.45 8.94
N ILE A 253 -16.27 2.90 9.46
CA ILE A 253 -17.00 2.22 10.55
C ILE A 253 -17.58 0.91 10.04
N ASP A 254 -18.18 0.89 8.87
CA ASP A 254 -18.73 -0.33 8.29
C ASP A 254 -17.62 -1.33 8.01
N ALA A 255 -16.52 -0.90 7.35
CA ALA A 255 -15.37 -1.74 7.13
C ALA A 255 -14.72 -2.23 8.44
N LEU A 256 -14.66 -1.39 9.47
CA LEU A 256 -14.19 -1.77 10.79
C LEU A 256 -15.16 -2.70 11.49
N ASN A 257 -16.47 -2.41 11.46
CA ASN A 257 -17.50 -3.25 12.09
C ASN A 257 -17.59 -4.63 11.46
N ASP A 258 -17.27 -4.76 10.17
CA ASP A 258 -17.13 -6.05 9.49
C ASP A 258 -15.90 -6.84 9.98
N LEU A 259 -14.85 -6.14 10.42
CA LEU A 259 -13.62 -6.74 10.94
C LEU A 259 -13.64 -6.94 12.46
N LEU A 260 -14.35 -6.09 13.20
CA LEU A 260 -14.37 -6.08 14.67
C LEU A 260 -14.91 -7.38 15.31
N PRO A 261 -15.88 -8.11 14.72
CA PRO A 261 -16.31 -9.41 15.27
C PRO A 261 -15.17 -10.42 15.38
N PHE A 262 -14.12 -10.28 14.55
CA PHE A 262 -12.92 -11.13 14.60
C PHE A 262 -11.88 -10.63 15.61
N MET A 263 -12.07 -9.43 16.19
CA MET A 263 -11.07 -8.76 17.03
C MET A 263 -11.48 -8.61 18.49
N ASP A 264 -12.71 -9.00 18.87
CA ASP A 264 -13.26 -8.83 20.22
C ASP A 264 -13.17 -7.39 20.77
N VAL A 265 -13.47 -6.42 19.90
CA VAL A 265 -13.45 -4.98 20.19
C VAL A 265 -14.87 -4.43 20.16
N PRO A 266 -15.25 -3.49 21.06
CA PRO A 266 -16.57 -2.87 21.03
C PRO A 266 -16.87 -2.19 19.70
N GLN A 267 -18.11 -2.31 19.23
CA GLN A 267 -18.55 -1.61 18.02
C GLN A 267 -18.43 -0.08 18.19
N VAL A 268 -17.97 0.58 17.15
CA VAL A 268 -17.88 2.05 17.11
C VAL A 268 -19.27 2.62 16.88
N ASN A 269 -19.64 3.63 17.68
CA ASN A 269 -20.91 4.34 17.48
C ASN A 269 -20.77 5.29 16.27
N PRO A 270 -21.54 5.09 15.17
CA PRO A 270 -21.41 5.89 13.95
C PRO A 270 -21.62 7.38 14.21
N HIS A 271 -22.62 7.74 15.03
CA HIS A 271 -22.98 9.13 15.28
C HIS A 271 -21.90 9.91 16.06
N GLU A 272 -21.28 9.29 17.06
CA GLU A 272 -20.17 9.91 17.80
C GLU A 272 -18.93 10.06 16.89
N ALA A 273 -18.69 9.10 16.02
CA ALA A 273 -17.58 9.14 15.10
C ALA A 273 -17.75 10.26 14.05
N GLU A 274 -18.98 10.47 13.53
CA GLU A 274 -19.30 11.55 12.61
C GLU A 274 -19.10 12.93 13.25
N GLU A 275 -19.56 13.12 14.49
CA GLU A 275 -19.30 14.37 15.22
C GLU A 275 -17.81 14.65 15.40
N GLN A 276 -17.01 13.62 15.75
CA GLN A 276 -15.56 13.75 15.91
C GLN A 276 -14.89 14.07 14.56
N GLN A 277 -15.33 13.46 13.47
CA GLN A 277 -14.81 13.75 12.13
C GLN A 277 -15.09 15.21 11.75
N GLN A 278 -16.31 15.71 11.96
CA GLN A 278 -16.66 17.09 11.65
C GLN A 278 -15.84 18.09 12.49
N ARG A 279 -15.62 17.80 13.78
CA ARG A 279 -14.78 18.63 14.64
C ARG A 279 -13.33 18.64 14.16
N PHE A 280 -12.81 17.50 13.75
CA PHE A 280 -11.46 17.37 13.24
C PHE A 280 -11.30 18.08 11.89
N HIS A 281 -12.28 17.98 11.01
CA HIS A 281 -12.32 18.73 9.74
C HIS A 281 -12.22 20.25 9.97
N LYS A 282 -13.03 20.78 10.87
CA LYS A 282 -12.98 22.22 11.25
C LYS A 282 -11.62 22.63 11.82
N LEU A 283 -10.99 21.76 12.63
CA LEU A 283 -9.66 22.00 13.16
C LEU A 283 -8.59 22.05 12.06
N LEU A 284 -8.66 21.17 11.08
CA LEU A 284 -7.72 21.15 9.97
C LEU A 284 -7.88 22.34 9.05
N GLU A 285 -9.11 22.75 8.75
CA GLU A 285 -9.41 23.94 7.97
C GLU A 285 -8.90 25.21 8.67
N ALA A 286 -9.18 25.33 9.97
CA ALA A 286 -8.77 26.48 10.76
C ALA A 286 -7.24 26.64 10.87
N ASN A 287 -6.49 25.50 10.81
CA ASN A 287 -5.03 25.51 10.96
C ASN A 287 -4.30 25.34 9.64
N SER A 288 -4.99 25.34 8.48
CA SER A 288 -4.39 25.13 7.16
C SER A 288 -3.58 23.82 7.04
N LEU A 289 -3.92 22.81 7.83
CA LEU A 289 -3.23 21.52 7.87
C LEU A 289 -3.69 20.64 6.69
N ARG A 290 -3.28 21.03 5.48
CA ARG A 290 -3.72 20.33 4.27
C ARG A 290 -2.81 19.17 3.88
N LEU A 291 -1.55 19.20 4.27
CA LEU A 291 -0.57 18.23 3.83
C LEU A 291 0.10 17.56 5.03
N VAL A 292 -0.05 16.26 5.14
CA VAL A 292 0.65 15.43 6.11
C VAL A 292 1.69 14.59 5.40
N ARG A 293 2.87 14.54 5.97
CA ARG A 293 3.94 13.65 5.56
C ARG A 293 4.25 12.71 6.70
N SER A 294 4.61 11.50 6.37
CA SER A 294 5.06 10.55 7.37
C SER A 294 6.25 9.73 6.88
N ALA A 295 7.05 9.31 7.83
CA ALA A 295 8.13 8.37 7.63
C ALA A 295 7.92 7.18 8.55
N THR A 296 8.10 5.97 8.04
CA THR A 296 8.03 4.74 8.79
C THR A 296 9.38 4.05 8.79
N GLY A 297 9.70 3.37 9.89
CA GLY A 297 10.93 2.60 10.02
C GLY A 297 10.76 1.44 10.98
N PHE A 298 11.61 0.44 10.84
CA PHE A 298 11.71 -0.68 11.77
C PHE A 298 13.16 -0.88 12.17
N ALA A 299 13.48 -0.75 13.45
CA ALA A 299 14.81 -0.97 13.99
C ALA A 299 14.72 -1.45 15.45
N ASP A 300 15.67 -2.28 15.86
CA ASP A 300 15.83 -2.74 17.25
C ASP A 300 14.55 -3.36 17.84
N GLY A 301 13.78 -4.09 17.01
CA GLY A 301 12.51 -4.70 17.43
C GLY A 301 11.39 -3.69 17.68
N ARG A 302 11.53 -2.46 17.22
CA ARG A 302 10.54 -1.40 17.35
C ARG A 302 10.13 -0.88 15.98
N TRP A 303 8.85 -0.61 15.87
CA TRP A 303 8.28 0.13 14.77
C TRP A 303 8.23 1.61 15.13
N HIS A 304 8.70 2.45 14.22
CA HIS A 304 8.71 3.90 14.34
C HIS A 304 7.85 4.51 13.24
N TRP A 305 6.99 5.42 13.65
CA TRP A 305 6.19 6.20 12.73
C TRP A 305 6.29 7.67 13.13
N ARG A 306 6.81 8.47 12.25
CA ARG A 306 6.94 9.91 12.45
C ARG A 306 6.04 10.63 11.47
N LEU A 307 5.11 11.42 12.00
CA LEU A 307 4.26 12.31 11.23
C LEU A 307 4.75 13.74 11.43
N PHE A 308 4.63 14.55 10.38
CA PHE A 308 4.95 15.96 10.43
C PHE A 308 4.08 16.74 9.44
N TRP A 309 3.67 17.92 9.83
CA TRP A 309 2.80 18.82 9.08
C TRP A 309 3.18 20.28 9.28
#